data_bfbeae0d4e32fea816daac207bfb79dc
#
_entry.id   bfbeae0d4e32fea816daac207bfb79dc
#
_cell.length_a   1.000
_cell.length_b   1.000
_cell.length_c   1.000
_cell.angle_alpha   90.00
_cell.angle_beta   90.00
_cell.angle_gamma   90.00
#
_symmetry.space_group_name_H-M   'P 1'
#
loop_
_entity.id
_entity.type
_entity.pdbx_description
1 polymer ?
#
loop_
_entity_poly.entity_id
_entity_poly.type
_entity_poly.pdbx_seq_one_letter_code
_entity_poly.pdbx_strand_id
1 'polypeptide(L)'
;AFAAGLLLAKTNQKDLIEDRLKPVADVFIPIFFIMVGSAVDITAFNPFIKENIAVIILALVLFVVAIIGKVISGIGAYKLNVNKLVIGIGMIPRGEVGLIFASMGLVSGVLTKSEYSALTIMVMLTTFIAPPLLYKFFRDK
;
A
#
# COMPACT_ATOMS: atom_id res chain seq x y z
N ALA A 1 5.30 -11.37 -13.67
CA ALA A 1 4.28 -11.93 -12.78
C ALA A 1 2.87 -11.73 -13.33
N PHE A 2 2.38 -10.48 -13.56
CA PHE A 2 1.01 -10.19 -13.99
C PHE A 2 0.61 -10.87 -15.30
N ALA A 3 1.44 -10.78 -16.35
CA ALA A 3 1.19 -11.39 -17.65
C ALA A 3 1.08 -12.93 -17.55
N ALA A 4 1.95 -13.56 -16.74
CA ALA A 4 1.88 -15.00 -16.48
C ALA A 4 0.58 -15.37 -15.75
N GLY A 5 0.15 -14.58 -14.77
CA GLY A 5 -1.12 -14.78 -14.09
C GLY A 5 -2.33 -14.68 -15.02
N LEU A 6 -2.33 -13.74 -15.97
CA LEU A 6 -3.38 -13.61 -16.98
C LEU A 6 -3.46 -14.82 -17.92
N LEU A 7 -2.32 -15.41 -18.30
CA LEU A 7 -2.28 -16.63 -19.11
C LEU A 7 -2.85 -17.82 -18.34
N LEU A 8 -2.44 -17.97 -17.07
CA LEU A 8 -2.94 -19.04 -16.19
C LEU A 8 -4.43 -18.88 -15.87
N ALA A 9 -4.93 -17.65 -15.71
CA ALA A 9 -6.34 -17.38 -15.44
C ALA A 9 -7.28 -17.81 -16.59
N LYS A 10 -6.76 -17.99 -17.81
CA LYS A 10 -7.51 -18.49 -18.97
C LYS A 10 -7.49 -20.02 -19.11
N THR A 11 -6.75 -20.70 -18.25
CA THR A 11 -6.69 -22.17 -18.27
C THR A 11 -7.83 -22.78 -17.44
N ASN A 12 -8.27 -23.98 -17.81
CA ASN A 12 -9.27 -24.73 -17.04
C ASN A 12 -8.75 -25.20 -15.67
N GLN A 13 -7.47 -24.94 -15.34
CA GLN A 13 -6.82 -25.33 -14.08
C GLN A 13 -6.67 -24.16 -13.10
N LYS A 14 -7.33 -23.04 -13.36
CA LYS A 14 -7.23 -21.83 -12.50
C LYS A 14 -7.50 -22.15 -11.04
N ASP A 15 -8.60 -22.80 -10.75
CA ASP A 15 -9.04 -23.08 -9.38
C ASP A 15 -8.06 -24.03 -8.66
N LEU A 16 -7.56 -25.05 -9.37
CA LEU A 16 -6.56 -25.98 -8.83
C LEU A 16 -5.23 -25.26 -8.51
N ILE A 17 -4.82 -24.33 -9.36
CA ILE A 17 -3.59 -23.54 -9.16
C ILE A 17 -3.77 -22.60 -7.96
N GLU A 18 -4.92 -21.93 -7.87
CA GLU A 18 -5.24 -21.02 -6.77
C GLU A 18 -5.24 -21.75 -5.42
N ASP A 19 -5.89 -22.90 -5.33
CA ASP A 19 -5.96 -23.72 -4.12
C ASP A 19 -4.57 -24.20 -3.65
N ARG A 20 -3.67 -24.48 -4.59
CA ARG A 20 -2.30 -24.92 -4.25
C ARG A 20 -1.36 -23.77 -3.91
N LEU A 21 -1.56 -22.59 -4.49
CA LEU A 21 -0.75 -21.41 -4.23
C LEU A 21 -1.15 -20.68 -2.94
N LYS A 22 -2.44 -20.72 -2.59
CA LYS A 22 -2.94 -20.04 -1.40
C LYS A 22 -2.23 -20.41 -0.10
N PRO A 23 -2.02 -21.69 0.25
CA PRO A 23 -1.26 -22.05 1.46
C PRO A 23 0.18 -21.54 1.48
N VAL A 24 0.82 -21.48 0.30
CA VAL A 24 2.18 -20.92 0.16
C VAL A 24 2.15 -19.43 0.41
N ALA A 25 1.19 -18.70 -0.18
CA ALA A 25 1.02 -17.28 0.04
C ALA A 25 0.72 -16.96 1.51
N ASP A 26 -0.12 -17.74 2.17
CA ASP A 26 -0.50 -17.56 3.58
C ASP A 26 0.71 -17.65 4.54
N VAL A 27 1.76 -18.38 4.15
CA VAL A 27 3.02 -18.44 4.91
C VAL A 27 3.96 -17.30 4.55
N PHE A 28 4.15 -17.01 3.27
CA PHE A 28 5.15 -16.03 2.82
C PHE A 28 4.71 -14.58 3.00
N ILE A 29 3.41 -14.28 2.88
CA ILE A 29 2.89 -12.91 3.03
C ILE A 29 3.16 -12.35 4.43
N PRO A 30 2.84 -13.03 5.53
CA PRO A 30 3.17 -12.54 6.87
C PRO A 30 4.68 -12.34 7.09
N ILE A 31 5.50 -13.28 6.61
CA ILE A 31 6.95 -13.18 6.72
C ILE A 31 7.46 -11.92 6.01
N PHE A 32 6.97 -11.65 4.80
CA PHE A 32 7.31 -10.44 4.05
C PHE A 32 6.96 -9.17 4.84
N PHE A 33 5.75 -9.08 5.41
CA PHE A 33 5.35 -7.90 6.17
C PHE A 33 6.17 -7.72 7.46
N ILE A 34 6.53 -8.80 8.14
CA ILE A 34 7.40 -8.75 9.31
C ILE A 34 8.79 -8.23 8.92
N MET A 35 9.37 -8.73 7.83
CA MET A 35 10.68 -8.31 7.35
C MET A 35 10.68 -6.82 6.95
N VAL A 36 9.67 -6.38 6.22
CA VAL A 36 9.52 -4.98 5.81
C VAL A 36 9.33 -4.09 7.04
N GLY A 37 8.49 -4.51 7.99
CA GLY A 37 8.26 -3.76 9.23
C GLY A 37 9.50 -3.66 10.10
N SER A 38 10.30 -4.72 10.19
CA SER A 38 11.54 -4.74 10.98
C SER A 38 12.66 -3.85 10.41
N ALA A 39 12.61 -3.56 9.11
CA ALA A 39 13.57 -2.67 8.46
C ALA A 39 13.26 -1.18 8.67
N VAL A 40 12.09 -0.85 9.24
CA VAL A 40 11.69 0.54 9.51
C VAL A 40 12.45 1.07 10.72
N ASP A 41 13.10 2.20 10.53
CA ASP A 41 13.74 2.94 11.62
C ASP A 41 12.71 3.86 12.30
N ILE A 42 12.16 3.37 13.43
CA ILE A 42 11.17 4.12 14.21
C ILE A 42 11.79 5.37 14.84
N THR A 43 13.11 5.38 15.08
CA THR A 43 13.81 6.54 15.68
C THR A 43 13.80 7.75 14.76
N ALA A 44 13.69 7.54 13.44
CA ALA A 44 13.56 8.60 12.44
C ALA A 44 12.27 9.44 12.61
N PHE A 45 11.30 8.95 13.39
CA PHE A 45 10.02 9.64 13.67
C PHE A 45 9.99 10.31 15.05
N ASN A 46 11.11 10.39 15.75
CA ASN A 46 11.18 11.13 17.00
C ASN A 46 11.14 12.65 16.72
N PRO A 47 10.04 13.36 17.10
CA PRO A 47 9.89 14.78 16.79
C PRO A 47 10.82 15.70 17.60
N PHE A 48 11.45 15.15 18.64
CA PHE A 48 12.40 15.91 19.47
C PHE A 48 13.78 16.08 18.82
N ILE A 49 14.06 15.34 17.75
CA ILE A 49 15.31 15.43 16.99
C ILE A 49 15.05 16.29 15.75
N LYS A 50 15.71 17.46 15.66
CA LYS A 50 15.50 18.42 14.56
C LYS A 50 15.75 17.83 13.17
N GLU A 51 16.70 16.92 13.05
CA GLU A 51 17.03 16.24 11.78
C GLU A 51 15.89 15.36 11.27
N ASN A 52 15.06 14.84 12.18
CA ASN A 52 13.94 13.97 11.82
C ASN A 52 12.70 14.74 11.33
N ILE A 53 12.62 16.04 11.57
CA ILE A 53 11.47 16.86 11.17
C ILE A 53 11.26 16.80 9.66
N ALA A 54 12.35 16.83 8.89
CA ALA A 54 12.27 16.72 7.43
C ALA A 54 11.65 15.38 6.97
N VAL A 55 12.00 14.29 7.65
CA VAL A 55 11.46 12.95 7.36
C VAL A 55 9.98 12.86 7.70
N ILE A 56 9.59 13.44 8.84
CA ILE A 56 8.18 13.48 9.27
C ILE A 56 7.35 14.32 8.31
N ILE A 57 7.84 15.49 7.90
CA ILE A 57 7.16 16.33 6.90
C ILE A 57 7.04 15.59 5.57
N LEU A 58 8.10 14.94 5.11
CA LEU A 58 8.09 14.14 3.88
C LEU A 58 7.03 13.04 3.95
N ALA A 59 7.00 12.26 5.04
CA ALA A 59 6.00 11.20 5.24
C ALA A 59 4.57 11.75 5.20
N LEU A 60 4.33 12.89 5.86
CA LEU A 60 3.02 13.53 5.93
C LEU A 60 2.58 14.09 4.56
N VAL A 61 3.48 14.74 3.84
CA VAL A 61 3.21 15.25 2.48
C VAL A 61 2.89 14.10 1.54
N LEU A 62 3.71 13.04 1.54
CA LEU A 62 3.48 11.85 0.73
C LEU A 62 2.15 11.17 1.06
N PHE A 63 1.79 11.11 2.35
CA PHE A 63 0.52 10.55 2.80
C PHE A 63 -0.68 11.36 2.28
N VAL A 64 -0.65 12.69 2.41
CA VAL A 64 -1.73 13.56 1.92
C VAL A 64 -1.85 13.47 0.41
N VAL A 65 -0.75 13.54 -0.33
CA VAL A 65 -0.73 13.44 -1.79
C VAL A 65 -1.23 12.06 -2.24
N ALA A 66 -0.85 10.99 -1.54
CA ALA A 66 -1.33 9.64 -1.83
C ALA A 66 -2.85 9.52 -1.69
N ILE A 67 -3.43 10.07 -0.62
CA ILE A 67 -4.89 10.06 -0.41
C ILE A 67 -5.59 10.88 -1.47
N ILE A 68 -5.16 12.13 -1.69
CA ILE A 68 -5.80 13.04 -2.65
C ILE A 68 -5.76 12.44 -4.07
N GLY A 69 -4.59 11.95 -4.51
CA GLY A 69 -4.44 11.36 -5.83
C GLY A 69 -5.32 10.13 -6.05
N LYS A 70 -5.51 9.31 -4.99
CA LYS A 70 -6.36 8.13 -5.06
C LYS A 70 -7.85 8.46 -5.01
N VAL A 71 -8.25 9.41 -4.18
CA VAL A 71 -9.65 9.87 -4.14
C VAL A 71 -10.06 10.50 -5.47
N ILE A 72 -9.18 11.32 -6.07
CA ILE A 72 -9.41 11.91 -7.39
C ILE A 72 -9.55 10.82 -8.47
N SER A 73 -8.82 9.70 -8.37
CA SER A 73 -8.93 8.61 -9.34
C SER A 73 -10.33 7.99 -9.40
N GLY A 74 -11.14 8.12 -8.33
CA GLY A 74 -12.55 7.72 -8.31
C GLY A 74 -13.41 8.49 -9.33
N ILE A 75 -12.98 9.67 -9.78
CA ILE A 75 -13.64 10.43 -10.84
C ILE A 75 -13.59 9.68 -12.19
N GLY A 76 -12.59 8.80 -12.40
CA GLY A 76 -12.50 7.95 -13.58
C GLY A 76 -13.72 7.02 -13.78
N ALA A 77 -14.50 6.76 -12.73
CA ALA A 77 -15.77 6.04 -12.80
C ALA A 77 -16.95 6.92 -13.28
N TYR A 78 -16.68 7.89 -14.16
CA TYR A 78 -17.63 8.94 -14.60
C TYR A 78 -18.91 8.37 -15.21
N LYS A 79 -18.83 7.27 -15.94
CA LYS A 79 -19.99 6.65 -16.65
C LYS A 79 -20.76 5.64 -15.79
N LEU A 80 -20.32 5.32 -14.59
CA LEU A 80 -20.95 4.33 -13.72
C LEU A 80 -21.83 5.04 -12.69
N ASN A 81 -23.02 4.47 -12.46
CA ASN A 81 -24.00 4.95 -11.46
C ASN A 81 -23.60 4.47 -10.05
N VAL A 82 -22.36 4.78 -9.64
CA VAL A 82 -21.74 4.34 -8.39
C VAL A 82 -21.19 5.53 -7.61
N ASN A 83 -21.04 5.37 -6.31
CA ASN A 83 -20.44 6.41 -5.48
C ASN A 83 -18.93 6.51 -5.75
N LYS A 84 -18.53 7.55 -6.49
CA LYS A 84 -17.16 7.81 -6.90
C LYS A 84 -16.20 7.96 -5.72
N LEU A 85 -16.68 8.51 -4.60
CA LEU A 85 -15.91 8.63 -3.36
C LEU A 85 -15.54 7.25 -2.79
N VAL A 86 -16.49 6.31 -2.77
CA VAL A 86 -16.25 4.97 -2.28
C VAL A 86 -15.20 4.24 -3.12
N ILE A 87 -15.26 4.41 -4.45
CA ILE A 87 -14.24 3.85 -5.35
C ILE A 87 -12.87 4.48 -5.05
N GLY A 88 -12.80 5.79 -4.96
CA GLY A 88 -11.56 6.51 -4.65
C GLY A 88 -10.95 6.08 -3.32
N ILE A 89 -11.77 5.98 -2.27
CA ILE A 89 -11.33 5.50 -0.95
C ILE A 89 -10.87 4.04 -1.02
N GLY A 90 -11.58 3.17 -1.73
CA GLY A 90 -11.17 1.79 -1.93
C GLY A 90 -9.83 1.62 -2.65
N MET A 91 -9.40 2.63 -3.40
CA MET A 91 -8.10 2.65 -4.09
C MET A 91 -6.96 3.24 -3.24
N ILE A 92 -7.24 3.77 -2.03
CA ILE A 92 -6.21 4.37 -1.15
C ILE A 92 -5.13 3.37 -0.75
N PRO A 93 -5.44 2.11 -0.32
CA PRO A 93 -4.41 1.17 0.08
C PRO A 93 -3.41 0.92 -1.04
N ARG A 94 -2.13 1.04 -0.72
CA ARG A 94 -1.06 0.79 -1.70
C ARG A 94 -0.54 -0.64 -1.66
N GLY A 95 -0.72 -1.38 -0.54
CA GLY A 95 -0.34 -2.76 -0.33
C GLY A 95 1.15 -3.05 -0.51
N GLU A 96 1.44 -4.30 -0.78
CA GLU A 96 2.80 -4.85 -0.91
C GLU A 96 3.63 -4.23 -2.04
N VAL A 97 3.01 -3.79 -3.12
CA VAL A 97 3.73 -3.25 -4.29
C VAL A 97 4.54 -2.01 -3.92
N GLY A 98 3.96 -1.10 -3.13
CA GLY A 98 4.66 0.09 -2.65
C GLY A 98 5.87 -0.27 -1.77
N LEU A 99 5.71 -1.29 -0.92
CA LEU A 99 6.76 -1.78 -0.03
C LEU A 99 7.89 -2.50 -0.78
N ILE A 100 7.54 -3.26 -1.83
CA ILE A 100 8.54 -3.91 -2.70
C ILE A 100 9.42 -2.85 -3.37
N PHE A 101 8.83 -1.82 -3.97
CA PHE A 101 9.60 -0.74 -4.59
C PHE A 101 10.47 0.04 -3.59
N ALA A 102 9.93 0.33 -2.41
CA ALA A 102 10.71 0.96 -1.34
C ALA A 102 11.89 0.10 -0.90
N SER A 103 11.69 -1.21 -0.72
CA SER A 103 12.76 -2.16 -0.38
C SER A 103 13.82 -2.26 -1.45
N MET A 104 13.43 -2.31 -2.73
CA MET A 104 14.38 -2.29 -3.85
C MET A 104 15.17 -0.98 -3.88
N GLY A 105 14.53 0.16 -3.62
CA GLY A 105 15.18 1.46 -3.53
C GLY A 105 16.22 1.52 -2.41
N LEU A 106 15.92 0.92 -1.26
CA LEU A 106 16.85 0.83 -0.14
C LEU A 106 18.06 -0.07 -0.48
N VAL A 107 17.81 -1.25 -1.03
CA VAL A 107 18.88 -2.21 -1.38
C VAL A 107 19.78 -1.68 -2.50
N SER A 108 19.22 -0.96 -3.47
CA SER A 108 19.98 -0.34 -4.55
C SER A 108 20.73 0.94 -4.14
N GLY A 109 20.54 1.42 -2.89
CA GLY A 109 21.18 2.62 -2.38
C GLY A 109 20.59 3.93 -2.94
N VAL A 110 19.48 3.86 -3.65
CA VAL A 110 18.76 5.06 -4.16
C VAL A 110 18.00 5.77 -3.04
N LEU A 111 17.49 4.99 -2.07
CA LEU A 111 16.80 5.53 -0.90
C LEU A 111 17.68 5.40 0.35
N THR A 112 17.67 6.42 1.15
CA THR A 112 18.22 6.38 2.52
C THR A 112 17.28 5.59 3.45
N LYS A 113 17.79 5.13 4.59
CA LYS A 113 16.96 4.44 5.61
C LYS A 113 15.80 5.32 6.08
N SER A 114 16.01 6.62 6.21
CA SER A 114 14.98 7.57 6.63
C SER A 114 13.87 7.72 5.60
N GLU A 115 14.21 7.84 4.32
CA GLU A 115 13.23 7.91 3.22
C GLU A 115 12.45 6.59 3.08
N TYR A 116 13.14 5.46 3.19
CA TYR A 116 12.49 4.14 3.24
C TYR A 116 11.49 4.05 4.38
N SER A 117 11.86 4.50 5.58
CA SER A 117 10.99 4.50 6.75
C SER A 117 9.77 5.40 6.52
N ALA A 118 9.96 6.61 5.95
CA ALA A 118 8.87 7.51 5.61
C ALA A 118 7.87 6.88 4.62
N LEU A 119 8.38 6.26 3.55
CA LEU A 119 7.55 5.57 2.56
C LEU A 119 6.79 4.39 3.16
N THR A 120 7.46 3.58 3.97
CA THR A 120 6.85 2.39 4.58
C THR A 120 5.72 2.79 5.54
N ILE A 121 5.94 3.79 6.38
CA ILE A 121 4.89 4.28 7.29
C ILE A 121 3.74 4.90 6.51
N MET A 122 4.00 5.67 5.44
CA MET A 122 2.95 6.19 4.58
C MET A 122 2.08 5.06 4.00
N VAL A 123 2.70 3.99 3.50
CA VAL A 123 1.98 2.82 2.96
C VAL A 123 1.15 2.13 4.05
N MET A 124 1.71 1.93 5.24
CA MET A 124 0.99 1.34 6.37
C MET A 124 -0.21 2.20 6.78
N LEU A 125 -0.02 3.51 6.96
CA LEU A 125 -1.09 4.43 7.35
C LEU A 125 -2.22 4.45 6.32
N THR A 126 -1.91 4.48 5.01
CA THR A 126 -2.93 4.43 3.96
C THR A 126 -3.71 3.14 3.99
N THR A 127 -3.07 2.01 4.31
CA THR A 127 -3.72 0.70 4.41
C THR A 127 -4.63 0.61 5.63
N PHE A 128 -4.22 1.16 6.78
CA PHE A 128 -5.03 1.16 8.00
C PHE A 128 -6.22 2.12 7.97
N ILE A 129 -6.09 3.25 7.28
CA ILE A 129 -7.15 4.27 7.22
C ILE A 129 -8.27 3.88 6.26
N ALA A 130 -7.98 3.14 5.21
CA ALA A 130 -8.97 2.81 4.19
C ALA A 130 -10.18 2.00 4.70
N PRO A 131 -10.03 0.91 5.49
CA PRO A 131 -11.16 0.13 5.96
C PRO A 131 -12.17 0.92 6.80
N PRO A 132 -11.78 1.71 7.83
CA PRO A 132 -12.73 2.50 8.60
C PRO A 132 -13.41 3.59 7.77
N LEU A 133 -12.70 4.20 6.81
CA LEU A 133 -13.31 5.16 5.88
C LEU A 133 -14.34 4.47 4.99
N LEU A 134 -14.01 3.32 4.40
CA LEU A 134 -14.96 2.56 3.59
C LEU A 134 -16.20 2.17 4.40
N TYR A 135 -16.01 1.65 5.60
CA TYR A 135 -17.13 1.26 6.48
C TYR A 135 -18.08 2.42 6.73
N LYS A 136 -17.55 3.62 7.02
CA LYS A 136 -18.37 4.82 7.24
C LYS A 136 -19.18 5.18 6.01
N PHE A 137 -18.55 5.23 4.82
CA PHE A 137 -19.22 5.65 3.58
C PHE A 137 -20.15 4.57 2.96
N PHE A 138 -19.99 3.28 3.35
CA PHE A 138 -20.94 2.23 2.97
C PHE A 138 -22.18 2.20 3.88
N ARG A 139 -22.05 2.58 5.15
CA ARG A 139 -23.15 2.54 6.12
C ARG A 139 -24.15 3.69 5.93
N ASP A 140 -23.73 4.80 5.33
CA ASP A 140 -24.59 5.96 5.07
C ASP A 140 -25.43 5.79 3.77
N LYS A 141 -25.62 4.57 3.29
CA LYS A 141 -26.59 4.14 2.29
C LYS A 141 -27.52 3.10 2.89
#